data_2c9d0bf030ce421b6c295fc00438fb0d
#
_entry.id   2c9d0bf030ce421b6c295fc00438fb0d
#
_cell.length_a   1.000
_cell.length_b   1.000
_cell.length_c   1.000
_cell.angle_alpha   90.00
_cell.angle_beta   90.00
_cell.angle_gamma   90.00
#
_symmetry.space_group_name_H-M   'P 1'
#
loop_
_entity.id
_entity.type
_entity.pdbx_description
1 polymer ?
#
loop_
_entity_poly.entity_id
_entity_poly.type
_entity_poly.pdbx_seq_one_letter_code
_entity_poly.pdbx_strand_id
1 'polypeptide(L)'
;MNLICAALLFLVAFFFALAGVTRAGVWSIERRNPPVGAFAEIRGARIHHVHIPAPAGADLPPVVFIHGASANLKDQMLPLKPLLEGRAEMLFLDRPGFGWSARGDNETLAAQADTIAALMDRLGIEKAVIAAHSFGGAITTAFARRHPEKTLGLVFVSPXTHPWPGGATAWYYKLAATPVIGWLFSETLAYPAGMLRIXDATACVFSXNKVPEFYIDDASIPLVLRPSAFRANARDVAQLYDYVHAASPSYREIKAPTVVISGDRDXVVYATIHSVXLERDIPGAELVWVRNLGHKPDWTAPDLVLGAIQKVAGKDVDLQAMARTVEGRIXGDAYHDGQCPDIKVPDAELAPT
;
A
#
# COMPACT_ATOMS: atom_id res chain seq x y z
N MET A 1 -3.11 -51.40 -8.68
CA MET A 1 -2.63 -50.00 -8.71
C MET A 1 -1.43 -49.88 -7.75
N ASN A 2 -0.30 -49.36 -8.24
CA ASN A 2 0.86 -49.30 -7.36
C ASN A 2 0.86 -48.08 -6.49
N LEU A 3 1.76 -48.01 -5.53
CA LEU A 3 1.82 -46.93 -4.57
C LEU A 3 2.07 -45.58 -5.22
N ILE A 4 2.83 -45.54 -6.30
CA ILE A 4 3.12 -44.30 -6.99
C ILE A 4 1.83 -43.74 -7.63
N CYS A 5 1.05 -44.59 -8.30
CA CYS A 5 -0.23 -44.19 -8.88
C CYS A 5 -1.21 -43.72 -7.83
N ALA A 6 -1.28 -44.44 -6.69
CA ALA A 6 -2.15 -44.06 -5.60
C ALA A 6 -1.77 -42.69 -5.03
N ALA A 7 -0.46 -42.45 -4.86
CA ALA A 7 0.03 -41.18 -4.34
C ALA A 7 -0.27 -40.03 -5.29
N LEU A 8 -0.08 -40.25 -6.60
CA LEU A 8 -0.39 -39.23 -7.60
C LEU A 8 -1.87 -38.90 -7.64
N LEU A 9 -2.71 -39.93 -7.56
CA LEU A 9 -4.16 -39.71 -7.53
C LEU A 9 -4.57 -38.91 -6.28
N PHE A 10 -3.96 -39.24 -5.13
CA PHE A 10 -4.24 -38.50 -3.91
C PHE A 10 -3.84 -37.02 -4.05
N LEU A 11 -2.65 -36.76 -4.62
CA LEU A 11 -2.20 -35.38 -4.81
C LEU A 11 -3.13 -34.62 -5.73
N VAL A 12 -3.55 -35.24 -6.84
CA VAL A 12 -4.49 -34.58 -7.75
C VAL A 12 -5.80 -34.26 -7.04
N ALA A 13 -6.34 -35.25 -6.30
CA ALA A 13 -7.59 -35.04 -5.55
C ALA A 13 -7.43 -33.94 -4.50
N PHE A 14 -6.27 -33.92 -3.82
CA PHE A 14 -5.99 -32.91 -2.81
C PHE A 14 -6.00 -31.50 -3.40
N PHE A 15 -5.32 -31.32 -4.55
CA PHE A 15 -5.29 -29.99 -5.17
C PHE A 15 -6.64 -29.59 -5.74
N PHE A 16 -7.44 -30.54 -6.26
CA PHE A 16 -8.81 -30.21 -6.65
C PHE A 16 -9.64 -29.78 -5.44
N ALA A 17 -9.46 -30.44 -4.31
CA ALA A 17 -10.16 -30.04 -3.08
C ALA A 17 -9.76 -28.63 -2.65
N LEU A 18 -8.47 -28.30 -2.73
CA LEU A 18 -8.01 -26.95 -2.40
C LEU A 18 -8.57 -25.92 -3.37
N ALA A 19 -8.67 -26.26 -4.65
CA ALA A 19 -9.28 -25.36 -5.64
C ALA A 19 -10.75 -25.11 -5.30
N GLY A 20 -11.45 -26.16 -4.87
CA GLY A 20 -12.84 -26.02 -4.44
C GLY A 20 -12.99 -25.12 -3.21
N VAL A 21 -12.12 -25.32 -2.22
CA VAL A 21 -12.09 -24.48 -1.03
C VAL A 21 -11.83 -23.02 -1.42
N THR A 22 -10.89 -22.81 -2.34
CA THR A 22 -10.57 -21.46 -2.81
C THR A 22 -11.77 -20.82 -3.50
N ARG A 23 -12.48 -21.57 -4.35
CA ARG A 23 -13.66 -21.01 -5.02
C ARG A 23 -14.76 -20.64 -4.03
N ALA A 24 -14.99 -21.49 -3.03
CA ALA A 24 -15.95 -21.17 -1.97
C ALA A 24 -15.52 -19.94 -1.18
N GLY A 25 -14.22 -19.85 -0.90
CA GLY A 25 -13.67 -18.70 -0.20
C GLY A 25 -13.81 -17.41 -0.99
N VAL A 26 -13.52 -17.45 -2.29
CA VAL A 26 -13.69 -16.29 -3.17
C VAL A 26 -15.13 -15.81 -3.14
N TRP A 27 -16.07 -16.74 -3.28
CA TRP A 27 -17.49 -16.40 -3.23
C TRP A 27 -17.84 -15.69 -1.93
N SER A 28 -17.38 -16.22 -0.81
CA SER A 28 -17.66 -15.65 0.51
C SER A 28 -17.02 -14.27 0.65
N ILE A 29 -15.75 -14.14 0.26
CA ILE A 29 -15.04 -12.86 0.35
C ILE A 29 -15.77 -11.79 -0.46
N GLU A 30 -16.17 -12.12 -1.67
CA GLU A 30 -16.81 -11.14 -2.55
C GLU A 30 -18.19 -10.74 -2.05
N ARG A 31 -18.94 -11.67 -1.46
CA ARG A 31 -20.23 -11.34 -0.88
C ARG A 31 -20.11 -10.39 0.31
N ARG A 32 -19.08 -10.61 1.12
CA ARG A 32 -18.86 -9.78 2.32
C ARG A 32 -18.23 -8.42 2.02
N ASN A 33 -17.62 -8.30 0.85
CA ASN A 33 -16.82 -7.11 0.53
C ASN A 33 -17.19 -6.59 -0.86
N PRO A 34 -18.44 -6.13 -1.03
CA PRO A 34 -18.87 -5.65 -2.36
C PRO A 34 -18.16 -4.34 -2.71
N PRO A 35 -18.16 -3.97 -3.99
CA PRO A 35 -17.59 -2.69 -4.39
C PRO A 35 -18.36 -1.54 -3.76
N VAL A 36 -17.64 -0.48 -3.40
CA VAL A 36 -18.23 0.67 -2.70
C VAL A 36 -18.22 1.93 -3.56
N GLY A 37 -17.65 1.87 -4.74
CA GLY A 37 -17.51 3.05 -5.60
C GLY A 37 -17.99 2.80 -7.01
N ALA A 38 -17.46 3.61 -7.91
CA ALA A 38 -17.81 3.56 -9.32
C ALA A 38 -16.72 2.85 -10.11
N PHE A 39 -17.02 2.53 -11.36
CA PHE A 39 -16.08 1.89 -12.27
C PHE A 39 -15.87 2.78 -13.48
N ALA A 40 -14.64 2.82 -13.98
CA ALA A 40 -14.30 3.53 -15.21
C ALA A 40 -13.33 2.68 -16.03
N GLU A 41 -13.51 2.68 -17.34
CA GLU A 41 -12.57 2.02 -18.25
C GLU A 41 -11.42 2.97 -18.52
N ILE A 42 -10.24 2.63 -18.02
CA ILE A 42 -9.05 3.47 -18.13
C ILE A 42 -7.93 2.67 -18.76
N ARG A 43 -7.49 3.07 -19.93
CA ARG A 43 -6.38 2.44 -20.62
C ARG A 43 -6.57 0.93 -20.75
N GLY A 44 -7.81 0.53 -21.04
CA GLY A 44 -8.15 -0.87 -21.26
C GLY A 44 -8.39 -1.69 -20.00
N ALA A 45 -8.43 -1.08 -18.85
CA ALA A 45 -8.72 -1.78 -17.60
C ALA A 45 -9.88 -1.12 -16.86
N ARG A 46 -10.73 -1.93 -16.28
CA ARG A 46 -11.84 -1.44 -15.46
C ARG A 46 -11.33 -1.11 -14.07
N ILE A 47 -11.40 0.16 -13.69
CA ILE A 47 -10.83 0.66 -12.43
C ILE A 47 -11.93 1.06 -11.46
N HIS A 48 -11.92 0.45 -10.29
CA HIS A 48 -12.84 0.74 -9.19
C HIS A 48 -12.28 1.89 -8.36
N HIS A 49 -13.11 2.89 -8.10
CA HIS A 49 -12.64 4.08 -7.39
C HIS A 49 -13.78 4.74 -6.65
N VAL A 50 -13.42 5.56 -5.66
CA VAL A 50 -14.34 6.43 -4.93
C VAL A 50 -13.87 7.87 -5.14
N HIS A 51 -14.68 8.66 -5.81
CA HIS A 51 -14.38 10.06 -6.09
C HIS A 51 -15.34 10.93 -5.28
N ILE A 52 -14.79 11.75 -4.41
CA ILE A 52 -15.59 12.57 -3.49
C ILE A 52 -15.32 14.02 -3.83
N PRO A 53 -16.32 14.76 -4.33
CA PRO A 53 -16.11 16.16 -4.66
C PRO A 53 -15.99 17.01 -3.41
N ALA A 54 -15.37 18.17 -3.55
CA ALA A 54 -15.29 19.14 -2.48
C ALA A 54 -16.31 20.25 -2.72
N PRO A 55 -16.86 20.83 -1.65
CA PRO A 55 -17.73 21.99 -1.81
C PRO A 55 -16.93 23.22 -2.21
N ALA A 56 -17.62 24.21 -2.73
CA ALA A 56 -17.02 25.52 -2.99
C ALA A 56 -16.44 26.04 -1.66
N GLY A 57 -15.23 26.60 -1.73
CA GLY A 57 -14.58 27.12 -0.53
C GLY A 57 -13.76 26.09 0.24
N ALA A 58 -13.62 24.88 -0.29
CA ALA A 58 -12.73 23.89 0.33
C ALA A 58 -11.31 24.47 0.43
N ASP A 59 -10.65 24.24 1.56
CA ASP A 59 -9.38 24.90 1.84
C ASP A 59 -8.16 24.12 1.35
N LEU A 60 -8.34 22.89 0.86
CA LEU A 60 -7.23 22.06 0.41
C LEU A 60 -7.42 21.67 -1.05
N PRO A 61 -6.31 21.43 -1.77
CA PRO A 61 -6.40 20.94 -3.15
C PRO A 61 -6.87 19.48 -3.20
N PRO A 62 -7.18 18.97 -4.38
CA PRO A 62 -7.54 17.56 -4.50
C PRO A 62 -6.42 16.66 -3.98
N VAL A 63 -6.79 15.51 -3.43
CA VAL A 63 -5.86 14.51 -2.94
C VAL A 63 -6.16 13.17 -3.60
N VAL A 64 -5.15 12.53 -4.15
CA VAL A 64 -5.25 11.19 -4.73
C VAL A 64 -4.47 10.22 -3.83
N PHE A 65 -5.10 9.10 -3.48
CA PHE A 65 -4.53 8.15 -2.54
C PHE A 65 -4.12 6.88 -3.27
N ILE A 66 -2.86 6.43 -3.04
CA ILE A 66 -2.31 5.23 -3.69
C ILE A 66 -1.94 4.23 -2.60
N HIS A 67 -2.70 3.13 -2.53
CA HIS A 67 -2.53 2.15 -1.47
C HIS A 67 -1.32 1.25 -1.68
N GLY A 68 -0.94 0.54 -0.64
CA GLY A 68 0.22 -0.34 -0.65
C GLY A 68 -0.06 -1.75 -1.12
N ALA A 69 0.93 -2.61 -0.92
CA ALA A 69 0.79 -4.03 -1.22
C ALA A 69 -0.25 -4.66 -0.32
N SER A 70 -0.92 -5.68 -0.83
CA SER A 70 -1.90 -6.49 -0.09
C SER A 70 -3.14 -5.72 0.37
N ALA A 71 -3.37 -4.54 -0.17
CA ALA A 71 -4.43 -3.65 0.30
C ALA A 71 -5.44 -3.35 -0.82
N ASN A 72 -6.23 -2.33 -0.60
CA ASN A 72 -7.20 -1.82 -1.55
C ASN A 72 -7.57 -0.39 -1.11
N LEU A 73 -8.49 0.24 -1.82
CA LEU A 73 -8.81 1.66 -1.56
C LEU A 73 -9.33 1.93 -0.14
N LYS A 74 -9.95 0.96 0.49
CA LYS A 74 -10.49 1.17 1.83
C LYS A 74 -9.40 1.41 2.87
N ASP A 75 -8.20 0.89 2.63
CA ASP A 75 -7.14 0.96 3.63
C ASP A 75 -6.77 2.40 3.97
N GLN A 76 -6.75 3.29 2.97
CA GLN A 76 -6.52 4.71 3.23
C GLN A 76 -7.84 5.47 3.42
N MET A 77 -8.89 5.04 2.76
CA MET A 77 -10.16 5.77 2.80
C MET A 77 -10.75 5.79 4.22
N LEU A 78 -10.73 4.66 4.91
CA LEU A 78 -11.41 4.59 6.19
C LEU A 78 -10.84 5.58 7.22
N PRO A 79 -9.50 5.67 7.40
CA PRO A 79 -9.00 6.62 8.39
C PRO A 79 -8.92 8.07 7.90
N LEU A 80 -8.83 8.30 6.59
CA LEU A 80 -8.49 9.64 6.10
C LEU A 80 -9.68 10.40 5.53
N LYS A 81 -10.66 9.70 4.95
CA LYS A 81 -11.85 10.38 4.41
C LYS A 81 -12.55 11.25 5.45
N PRO A 82 -12.78 10.76 6.70
CA PRO A 82 -13.49 11.60 7.67
C PRO A 82 -12.76 12.90 7.99
N LEU A 83 -11.43 12.92 7.90
CA LEU A 83 -10.64 14.10 8.23
C LEU A 83 -10.63 15.14 7.09
N LEU A 84 -10.88 14.69 5.87
CA LEU A 84 -10.79 15.54 4.68
C LEU A 84 -12.16 15.90 4.09
N GLU A 85 -13.21 15.24 4.53
CA GLU A 85 -14.54 15.45 3.99
C GLU A 85 -14.98 16.90 4.21
N GLY A 86 -15.41 17.57 3.13
CA GLY A 86 -15.74 18.98 3.17
C GLY A 86 -14.54 19.89 2.98
N ARG A 87 -13.32 19.36 3.01
CA ARG A 87 -12.11 20.17 2.94
C ARG A 87 -11.29 19.96 1.66
N ALA A 88 -11.44 18.79 1.03
CA ALA A 88 -10.68 18.46 -0.17
C ALA A 88 -11.48 17.53 -1.06
N GLU A 89 -11.33 17.70 -2.36
CA GLU A 89 -11.74 16.68 -3.32
C GLU A 89 -10.82 15.48 -3.13
N MET A 90 -11.38 14.26 -3.10
CA MET A 90 -10.60 13.07 -2.84
C MET A 90 -10.83 12.03 -3.92
N LEU A 91 -9.77 11.32 -4.27
CA LEU A 91 -9.84 10.15 -5.13
C LEU A 91 -9.12 8.99 -4.45
N PHE A 92 -9.88 7.93 -4.15
CA PHE A 92 -9.35 6.66 -3.67
C PHE A 92 -9.58 5.65 -4.78
N LEU A 93 -8.55 4.86 -5.12
CA LEU A 93 -8.72 3.85 -6.16
C LEU A 93 -8.13 2.53 -5.73
N ASP A 94 -8.74 1.45 -6.20
CA ASP A 94 -8.09 0.15 -6.18
C ASP A 94 -7.07 0.14 -7.30
N ARG A 95 -5.79 -0.06 -6.96
CA ARG A 95 -4.76 -0.15 -7.99
C ARG A 95 -5.06 -1.31 -8.94
N PRO A 96 -4.61 -1.24 -10.19
CA PRO A 96 -4.92 -2.30 -11.15
C PRO A 96 -4.60 -3.70 -10.61
N GLY A 97 -5.60 -4.56 -10.63
CA GLY A 97 -5.50 -5.93 -10.14
C GLY A 97 -5.88 -6.13 -8.69
N PHE A 98 -6.06 -5.05 -7.93
CA PHE A 98 -6.42 -5.10 -6.52
C PHE A 98 -7.88 -4.76 -6.33
N GLY A 99 -8.45 -5.22 -5.22
CA GLY A 99 -9.82 -4.92 -4.89
C GLY A 99 -10.76 -5.32 -6.03
N TRP A 100 -11.48 -4.34 -6.56
CA TRP A 100 -12.42 -4.59 -7.64
C TRP A 100 -11.94 -4.06 -8.99
N SER A 101 -10.66 -3.69 -9.09
CA SER A 101 -10.06 -3.23 -10.34
C SER A 101 -9.46 -4.38 -11.12
N ALA A 102 -9.60 -4.33 -12.45
CA ALA A 102 -8.92 -5.27 -13.33
C ALA A 102 -7.43 -4.90 -13.47
N ARG A 103 -6.59 -5.90 -13.75
CA ARG A 103 -5.16 -5.65 -13.96
C ARG A 103 -4.89 -4.99 -15.31
N GLY A 104 -5.47 -5.52 -16.37
CA GLY A 104 -5.18 -5.04 -17.72
C GLY A 104 -3.70 -5.14 -18.03
N ASP A 105 -3.18 -4.15 -18.72
CA ASP A 105 -1.76 -4.10 -19.08
C ASP A 105 -0.92 -3.33 -18.07
N ASN A 106 -1.36 -3.23 -16.83
CA ASN A 106 -0.71 -2.43 -15.79
C ASN A 106 0.31 -3.24 -15.00
N GLU A 107 1.19 -3.95 -15.69
CA GLU A 107 2.16 -4.80 -15.00
C GLU A 107 3.32 -4.04 -14.39
N THR A 108 3.70 -2.90 -14.97
CA THR A 108 4.82 -2.11 -14.43
C THR A 108 4.31 -0.99 -13.53
N LEU A 109 5.19 -0.50 -12.67
CA LEU A 109 4.84 0.64 -11.82
C LEU A 109 4.59 1.88 -12.68
N ALA A 110 5.34 2.06 -13.76
CA ALA A 110 5.11 3.18 -14.67
C ALA A 110 3.72 3.12 -15.30
N ALA A 111 3.30 1.92 -15.74
CA ALA A 111 1.96 1.77 -16.33
C ALA A 111 0.88 2.09 -15.30
N GLN A 112 1.06 1.67 -14.06
CA GLN A 112 0.09 1.99 -13.01
C GLN A 112 0.02 3.49 -12.76
N ALA A 113 1.18 4.17 -12.76
CA ALA A 113 1.20 5.61 -12.60
C ALA A 113 0.45 6.30 -13.75
N ASP A 114 0.66 5.84 -14.99
CA ASP A 114 -0.05 6.40 -16.13
C ASP A 114 -1.55 6.18 -16.06
N THR A 115 -1.97 5.02 -15.55
CA THR A 115 -3.39 4.73 -15.36
C THR A 115 -4.01 5.65 -14.32
N ILE A 116 -3.28 5.93 -13.23
CA ILE A 116 -3.77 6.87 -12.22
C ILE A 116 -3.94 8.26 -12.83
N ALA A 117 -2.95 8.71 -13.62
CA ALA A 117 -3.03 10.01 -14.28
C ALA A 117 -4.23 10.06 -15.24
N ALA A 118 -4.46 8.98 -15.98
CA ALA A 118 -5.60 8.93 -16.92
C ALA A 118 -6.93 8.92 -16.18
N LEU A 119 -7.01 8.26 -15.03
CA LEU A 119 -8.22 8.29 -14.20
C LEU A 119 -8.47 9.71 -13.69
N MET A 120 -7.43 10.40 -13.25
CA MET A 120 -7.58 11.81 -12.85
C MET A 120 -8.16 12.65 -14.00
N ASP A 121 -7.63 12.47 -15.22
CA ASP A 121 -8.14 13.19 -16.37
C ASP A 121 -9.61 12.89 -16.61
N ARG A 122 -9.98 11.62 -16.55
CA ARG A 122 -11.38 11.19 -16.75
C ARG A 122 -12.31 11.84 -15.75
N LEU A 123 -11.84 12.08 -14.53
CA LEU A 123 -12.65 12.63 -13.44
C LEU A 123 -12.53 14.15 -13.33
N GLY A 124 -11.75 14.77 -14.20
CA GLY A 124 -11.59 16.21 -14.17
C GLY A 124 -10.68 16.74 -13.09
N ILE A 125 -9.79 15.89 -12.57
CA ILE A 125 -8.81 16.31 -11.56
C ILE A 125 -7.53 16.67 -12.29
N GLU A 126 -7.29 17.96 -12.43
CA GLU A 126 -6.14 18.43 -13.20
C GLU A 126 -4.83 18.21 -12.46
N LYS A 127 -4.80 18.53 -11.18
CA LYS A 127 -3.62 18.41 -10.32
C LYS A 127 -4.06 17.97 -8.93
N ALA A 128 -3.17 17.30 -8.21
CA ALA A 128 -3.51 16.82 -6.87
C ALA A 128 -2.26 16.64 -6.02
N VAL A 129 -2.48 16.65 -4.70
CA VAL A 129 -1.52 16.07 -3.76
C VAL A 129 -1.65 14.55 -3.88
N ILE A 130 -0.52 13.86 -3.96
CA ILE A 130 -0.52 12.40 -4.02
C ILE A 130 -0.07 11.87 -2.66
N ALA A 131 -0.96 11.12 -2.01
CA ALA A 131 -0.69 10.57 -0.67
C ALA A 131 -0.64 9.05 -0.79
N ALA A 132 0.53 8.47 -0.50
CA ALA A 132 0.78 7.08 -0.79
C ALA A 132 1.29 6.34 0.44
N HIS A 133 0.89 5.08 0.56
CA HIS A 133 1.34 4.21 1.63
C HIS A 133 2.19 3.07 1.07
N SER A 134 3.34 2.85 1.68
CA SER A 134 4.18 1.66 1.48
C SER A 134 4.54 1.48 0.01
N PHE A 135 4.15 0.35 -0.61
CA PHE A 135 4.40 0.09 -2.03
C PHE A 135 3.86 1.21 -2.91
N GLY A 136 2.76 1.83 -2.50
CA GLY A 136 2.20 2.96 -3.23
C GLY A 136 3.19 4.11 -3.39
N GLY A 137 4.15 4.21 -2.47
CA GLY A 137 5.21 5.21 -2.59
C GLY A 137 6.10 5.01 -3.81
N ALA A 138 6.41 3.75 -4.14
CA ALA A 138 7.19 3.49 -5.34
C ALA A 138 6.43 3.92 -6.61
N ILE A 139 5.12 3.63 -6.66
CA ILE A 139 4.31 4.09 -7.78
C ILE A 139 4.28 5.62 -7.82
N THR A 140 4.22 6.25 -6.67
CA THR A 140 4.21 7.71 -6.57
C THR A 140 5.49 8.32 -7.10
N THR A 141 6.65 7.69 -6.90
CA THR A 141 7.88 8.20 -7.50
C THR A 141 7.81 8.17 -9.02
N ALA A 142 7.20 7.13 -9.59
CA ALA A 142 6.98 7.08 -11.04
C ALA A 142 6.00 8.17 -11.47
N PHE A 143 4.92 8.34 -10.72
CA PHE A 143 3.90 9.35 -11.04
C PHE A 143 4.51 10.76 -11.05
N ALA A 144 5.26 11.09 -10.02
CA ALA A 144 5.81 12.45 -9.89
C ALA A 144 6.81 12.77 -11.00
N ARG A 145 7.58 11.77 -11.45
CA ARG A 145 8.54 11.98 -12.52
C ARG A 145 7.89 12.00 -13.90
N ARG A 146 6.86 11.18 -14.11
CA ARG A 146 6.20 11.08 -15.40
C ARG A 146 5.12 12.13 -15.60
N HIS A 147 4.51 12.60 -14.52
CA HIS A 147 3.38 13.54 -14.55
C HIS A 147 3.61 14.70 -13.60
N PRO A 148 4.75 15.41 -13.74
CA PRO A 148 5.01 16.53 -12.81
C PRO A 148 3.97 17.62 -12.90
N GLU A 149 3.33 17.79 -14.05
CA GLU A 149 2.29 18.80 -14.24
C GLU A 149 1.02 18.48 -13.44
N LYS A 150 0.86 17.23 -12.99
CA LYS A 150 -0.29 16.82 -12.18
C LYS A 150 0.01 16.76 -10.69
N THR A 151 1.25 17.02 -10.29
CA THR A 151 1.73 16.75 -8.94
C THR A 151 1.87 18.05 -8.16
N LEU A 152 0.92 18.35 -7.28
CA LEU A 152 0.97 19.54 -6.43
C LEU A 152 1.85 19.33 -5.20
N GLY A 153 1.91 18.11 -4.69
CA GLY A 153 2.70 17.78 -3.53
C GLY A 153 2.67 16.29 -3.31
N LEU A 154 3.58 15.82 -2.49
CA LEU A 154 3.74 14.38 -2.23
C LEU A 154 3.76 14.13 -0.74
N VAL A 155 2.97 13.14 -0.31
CA VAL A 155 3.00 12.66 1.08
C VAL A 155 3.28 11.16 1.01
N PHE A 156 4.46 10.77 1.47
CA PHE A 156 4.87 9.37 1.54
C PHE A 156 4.68 8.87 2.97
N VAL A 157 3.92 7.80 3.13
CA VAL A 157 3.65 7.22 4.44
C VAL A 157 4.27 5.83 4.46
N SER A 158 5.32 5.63 5.25
CA SER A 158 6.06 4.36 5.38
C SER A 158 6.41 3.77 4.01
N PRO A 159 7.08 4.53 3.16
CA PRO A 159 7.29 4.16 1.75
C PRO A 159 8.34 3.10 1.50
N UNK A 160 8.53 2.37 0.44
CA UNK A 160 9.34 1.56 0.01
C UNK A 160 9.85 2.01 -1.10
N THR A 161 10.83 2.79 -1.28
CA THR A 161 11.29 3.56 -2.46
C THR A 161 12.74 3.35 -2.88
N HIS A 162 13.54 2.66 -2.08
CA HIS A 162 14.97 2.51 -2.33
C HIS A 162 15.42 1.06 -2.26
N PRO A 163 16.55 0.70 -2.85
CA PRO A 163 17.09 -0.65 -2.70
C PRO A 163 17.42 -0.95 -1.24
N TRP A 164 17.22 -2.20 -0.84
CA TRP A 164 17.44 -2.64 0.55
C TRP A 164 18.37 -3.86 0.56
N PRO A 165 19.03 -4.16 1.69
CA PRO A 165 19.99 -5.25 1.75
C PRO A 165 19.37 -6.59 1.38
N GLY A 166 20.04 -7.32 0.52
CA GLY A 166 19.61 -8.63 0.05
C GLY A 166 18.60 -8.59 -1.07
N GLY A 167 17.80 -7.55 -1.16
CA GLY A 167 16.79 -7.41 -2.19
C GLY A 167 15.71 -8.50 -2.17
N ALA A 168 15.61 -9.23 -1.06
CA ALA A 168 14.74 -10.40 -1.00
C ALA A 168 13.35 -10.02 -0.54
N THR A 169 12.37 -10.69 -1.13
CA THR A 169 11.00 -10.64 -0.63
C THR A 169 10.63 -12.05 -0.17
N ALA A 170 9.48 -12.19 0.47
CA ALA A 170 9.05 -13.52 0.91
C ALA A 170 8.98 -14.47 -0.29
N TRP A 171 9.41 -15.71 -0.08
CA TRP A 171 9.52 -16.70 -1.15
C TRP A 171 8.22 -16.89 -1.93
N TYR A 172 7.09 -16.77 -1.25
CA TYR A 172 5.82 -17.04 -1.92
C TYR A 172 5.44 -15.95 -2.92
N TYR A 173 5.99 -14.75 -2.80
CA TYR A 173 5.77 -13.73 -3.82
C TYR A 173 6.41 -14.13 -5.15
N LYS A 174 7.65 -14.60 -5.10
CA LYS A 174 8.31 -15.05 -6.33
C LYS A 174 7.59 -16.25 -6.93
N LEU A 175 7.19 -17.19 -6.08
CA LEU A 175 6.45 -18.37 -6.53
C LEU A 175 5.14 -17.95 -7.23
N ALA A 176 4.35 -17.11 -6.57
CA ALA A 176 3.06 -16.68 -7.11
C ALA A 176 3.19 -15.81 -8.34
N ALA A 177 4.34 -15.16 -8.54
CA ALA A 177 4.59 -14.33 -9.70
C ALA A 177 4.97 -15.13 -10.95
N THR A 178 5.34 -16.41 -10.82
CA THR A 178 5.71 -17.23 -11.99
C THR A 178 4.43 -17.63 -12.75
N PRO A 179 4.52 -17.77 -14.09
CA PRO A 179 3.28 -17.93 -14.86
C PRO A 179 2.43 -19.17 -14.54
N VAL A 180 2.98 -20.37 -14.68
CA VAL A 180 2.17 -21.58 -14.53
C VAL A 180 2.09 -22.02 -13.07
N ILE A 181 3.24 -22.12 -12.41
CA ILE A 181 3.28 -22.56 -11.02
C ILE A 181 2.60 -21.54 -10.13
N GLY A 182 2.76 -20.26 -10.43
CA GLY A 182 2.10 -19.19 -9.68
C GLY A 182 0.59 -19.24 -9.82
N TRP A 183 0.10 -19.52 -11.02
CA TRP A 183 -1.33 -19.70 -11.23
C TRP A 183 -1.83 -20.87 -10.37
N LEU A 184 -1.17 -22.02 -10.44
CA LEU A 184 -1.58 -23.19 -9.67
C LEU A 184 -1.55 -22.91 -8.17
N PHE A 185 -0.47 -22.29 -7.67
CA PHE A 185 -0.35 -21.95 -6.25
C PHE A 185 -1.50 -21.02 -5.80
N SER A 186 -1.78 -19.99 -6.58
CA SER A 186 -2.79 -19.00 -6.20
C SER A 186 -4.21 -19.57 -6.27
N GLU A 187 -4.45 -20.59 -7.13
CA GLU A 187 -5.77 -21.20 -7.24
C GLU A 187 -6.01 -22.25 -6.17
N THR A 188 -4.97 -22.70 -5.46
CA THR A 188 -5.09 -23.82 -4.53
C THR A 188 -4.64 -23.46 -3.11
N LEU A 189 -3.34 -23.25 -2.89
CA LEU A 189 -2.76 -23.12 -1.54
C LEU A 189 -2.89 -21.72 -0.96
N ALA A 190 -2.87 -20.69 -1.80
CA ALA A 190 -2.73 -19.31 -1.30
C ALA A 190 -3.91 -18.89 -0.41
N TYR A 191 -5.14 -19.19 -0.80
CA TYR A 191 -6.30 -18.78 -0.02
C TYR A 191 -6.33 -19.45 1.35
N PRO A 192 -6.31 -20.80 1.45
CA PRO A 192 -6.37 -21.39 2.79
C PRO A 192 -5.17 -21.00 3.66
N ALA A 193 -3.96 -20.96 3.10
CA ALA A 193 -2.79 -20.56 3.88
C ALA A 193 -2.89 -19.09 4.32
N GLY A 194 -3.37 -18.24 3.42
CA GLY A 194 -3.54 -16.81 3.75
C GLY A 194 -4.56 -16.59 4.85
N MET A 195 -5.68 -17.32 4.80
CA MET A 195 -6.70 -17.18 5.84
C MET A 195 -6.18 -17.62 7.21
N LEU A 196 -5.30 -18.62 7.23
CA LEU A 196 -4.70 -19.06 8.49
C LEU A 196 -3.69 -18.03 9.05
N ARG A 197 -3.13 -17.20 8.20
CA ARG A 197 -2.04 -16.29 8.60
C ARG A 197 -2.49 -14.86 8.75
N ILE A 198 -3.67 -14.55 8.29
CA ILE A 198 -4.10 -13.15 8.17
C ILE A 198 -4.14 -12.39 9.50
N UNK A 199 -4.37 -12.87 10.46
CA UNK A 199 -4.39 -12.35 11.69
C UNK A 199 -3.06 -11.93 12.21
N ASP A 200 -2.17 -12.94 12.05
CA ASP A 200 -0.80 -12.66 12.52
C ASP A 200 -0.09 -11.69 11.60
N ALA A 201 -0.30 -11.81 10.30
CA ALA A 201 0.30 -10.88 9.35
C ALA A 201 -0.16 -9.45 9.60
N THR A 202 -1.43 -9.27 9.89
CA THR A 202 -1.97 -7.94 10.19
C THR A 202 -1.37 -7.37 11.46
N ALA A 203 -1.23 -8.21 12.49
CA ALA A 203 -0.61 -7.76 13.73
C ALA A 203 0.83 -7.28 13.50
N CYS A 204 1.56 -7.98 12.63
CA CYS A 204 2.92 -7.55 12.28
C CYS A 204 2.95 -6.22 11.55
N VAL A 205 2.00 -6.01 10.65
CA VAL A 205 1.94 -4.75 9.90
C VAL A 205 1.73 -3.57 10.85
N PHE A 206 0.90 -3.74 11.89
CA PHE A 206 0.65 -2.67 12.87
C PHE A 206 1.67 -2.64 14.01
N SER A 207 2.49 -3.66 14.11
CA SER A 207 3.30 -3.90 15.29
C SER A 207 3.96 -2.64 15.84
N UNK A 208 3.82 -2.50 17.10
CA UNK A 208 3.97 -1.69 17.88
C UNK A 208 2.76 -1.15 18.27
N ASN A 209 1.94 -0.99 17.38
CA ASN A 209 0.69 -0.29 17.70
C ASN A 209 -0.47 -1.27 17.69
N LYS A 210 -1.58 -0.81 18.23
CA LYS A 210 -2.78 -1.64 18.30
C LYS A 210 -3.39 -1.79 16.92
N VAL A 211 -3.83 -3.01 16.60
CA VAL A 211 -4.65 -3.21 15.40
C VAL A 211 -6.05 -2.67 15.71
N PRO A 212 -6.59 -1.78 14.87
CA PRO A 212 -7.95 -1.29 15.10
C PRO A 212 -8.95 -2.44 15.09
N GLU A 213 -9.92 -2.36 15.99
CA GLU A 213 -10.95 -3.39 16.05
C GLU A 213 -11.65 -3.52 14.70
N PHE A 214 -11.84 -4.76 14.27
CA PHE A 214 -12.51 -5.09 12.99
C PHE A 214 -11.74 -4.63 11.74
N TYR A 215 -10.45 -4.29 11.87
CA TYR A 215 -9.68 -3.77 10.74
C TYR A 215 -9.71 -4.69 9.51
N ILE A 216 -9.46 -5.99 9.72
CA ILE A 216 -9.37 -6.93 8.60
C ILE A 216 -10.66 -6.93 7.78
N ASP A 217 -11.81 -6.97 8.47
CA ASP A 217 -13.10 -6.98 7.77
C ASP A 217 -13.46 -5.62 7.21
N ASP A 218 -13.28 -4.56 8.02
CA ASP A 218 -13.67 -3.21 7.58
C ASP A 218 -12.86 -2.75 6.38
N ALA A 219 -11.57 -3.04 6.37
CA ALA A 219 -10.69 -2.63 5.26
C ALA A 219 -10.68 -3.64 4.11
N SER A 220 -11.52 -4.68 4.19
CA SER A 220 -11.65 -5.68 3.11
C SER A 220 -10.33 -6.34 2.74
N ILE A 221 -9.47 -6.56 3.74
CA ILE A 221 -8.14 -7.13 3.51
C ILE A 221 -8.22 -8.50 2.80
N PRO A 222 -9.19 -9.39 3.12
CA PRO A 222 -9.24 -10.69 2.44
C PRO A 222 -9.38 -10.64 0.92
N LEU A 223 -9.76 -9.49 0.33
CA LEU A 223 -9.84 -9.40 -1.13
C LEU A 223 -8.52 -9.77 -1.81
N VAL A 224 -7.36 -9.55 -1.14
CA VAL A 224 -6.06 -9.87 -1.74
C VAL A 224 -5.82 -11.38 -1.86
N LEU A 225 -6.59 -12.19 -1.13
CA LEU A 225 -6.43 -13.64 -1.17
C LEU A 225 -7.13 -14.29 -2.36
N ARG A 226 -7.97 -13.56 -3.10
CA ARG A 226 -8.53 -14.07 -4.33
C ARG A 226 -7.40 -14.30 -5.34
N PRO A 227 -7.44 -15.40 -6.10
CA PRO A 227 -6.28 -15.78 -6.93
C PRO A 227 -5.74 -14.69 -7.84
N SER A 228 -6.58 -13.97 -8.57
CA SER A 228 -6.08 -12.94 -9.49
C SER A 228 -5.45 -11.77 -8.73
N ALA A 229 -6.05 -11.37 -7.61
CA ALA A 229 -5.49 -10.29 -6.79
C ALA A 229 -4.19 -10.74 -6.13
N PHE A 230 -4.13 -11.98 -5.67
CA PHE A 230 -2.93 -12.52 -5.07
C PHE A 230 -1.77 -12.50 -6.07
N ARG A 231 -2.03 -12.90 -7.31
CA ARG A 231 -1.00 -12.90 -8.36
C ARG A 231 -0.57 -11.47 -8.71
N ALA A 232 -1.52 -10.54 -8.82
CA ALA A 232 -1.18 -9.14 -9.11
C ALA A 232 -0.28 -8.56 -8.02
N ASN A 233 -0.64 -8.82 -6.76
CA ASN A 233 0.16 -8.38 -5.62
C ASN A 233 1.56 -8.98 -5.68
N ALA A 234 1.64 -10.29 -5.97
CA ALA A 234 2.93 -10.99 -6.04
C ALA A 234 3.81 -10.41 -7.15
N ARG A 235 3.21 -10.14 -8.33
CA ARG A 235 4.00 -9.58 -9.44
C ARG A 235 4.47 -8.17 -9.12
N ASP A 236 3.65 -7.38 -8.44
CA ASP A 236 4.09 -6.06 -7.99
C ASP A 236 5.29 -6.18 -7.07
N VAL A 237 5.18 -7.00 -6.03
CA VAL A 237 6.23 -7.11 -5.01
C VAL A 237 7.51 -7.70 -5.63
N ALA A 238 7.36 -8.69 -6.52
CA ALA A 238 8.53 -9.34 -7.12
C ALA A 238 9.36 -8.40 -7.97
N GLN A 239 8.76 -7.36 -8.56
CA GLN A 239 9.51 -6.42 -9.41
C GLN A 239 10.00 -5.18 -8.65
N LEU A 240 9.64 -5.05 -7.37
CA LEU A 240 9.89 -3.79 -6.65
C LEU A 240 11.38 -3.47 -6.54
N TYR A 241 12.20 -4.46 -6.19
CA TYR A 241 13.63 -4.20 -6.00
C TYR A 241 14.27 -3.66 -7.27
N ASP A 242 14.02 -4.32 -8.40
CA ASP A 242 14.62 -3.87 -9.66
C ASP A 242 14.12 -2.48 -10.04
N TYR A 243 12.84 -2.21 -9.79
CA TYR A 243 12.31 -0.88 -10.08
C TYR A 243 13.03 0.19 -9.26
N VAL A 244 13.10 0.02 -7.93
CA VAL A 244 13.68 1.09 -7.09
C VAL A 244 15.18 1.22 -7.31
N HIS A 245 15.86 0.11 -7.64
CA HIS A 245 17.28 0.15 -7.96
C HIS A 245 17.53 1.04 -9.18
N ALA A 246 16.69 0.90 -10.21
CA ALA A 246 16.83 1.68 -11.43
C ALA A 246 16.35 3.12 -11.25
N ALA A 247 15.28 3.33 -10.48
CA ALA A 247 14.60 4.63 -10.43
C ALA A 247 15.19 5.58 -9.39
N SER A 248 15.73 5.06 -8.29
CA SER A 248 16.10 5.93 -7.17
C SER A 248 17.14 7.01 -7.51
N PRO A 249 18.11 6.78 -8.42
CA PRO A 249 19.00 7.88 -8.80
C PRO A 249 18.30 9.08 -9.43
N SER A 250 17.08 8.90 -9.93
CA SER A 250 16.31 9.97 -10.57
C SER A 250 15.40 10.73 -9.63
N TYR A 251 15.31 10.33 -8.36
CA TYR A 251 14.39 11.00 -7.43
C TYR A 251 14.77 12.45 -7.19
N ARG A 252 16.03 12.81 -7.36
CA ARG A 252 16.46 14.21 -7.25
C ARG A 252 15.80 15.13 -8.26
N GLU A 253 15.19 14.58 -9.30
CA GLU A 253 14.45 15.35 -10.29
C GLU A 253 13.06 15.73 -9.84
N ILE A 254 12.57 15.15 -8.76
CA ILE A 254 11.23 15.43 -8.23
C ILE A 254 11.25 16.80 -7.57
N LYS A 255 10.36 17.70 -8.00
CA LYS A 255 10.36 19.08 -7.54
C LYS A 255 9.18 19.44 -6.64
N ALA A 256 8.18 18.59 -6.56
CA ALA A 256 6.99 18.88 -5.78
C ALA A 256 7.33 18.95 -4.28
N PRO A 257 6.67 19.82 -3.52
CA PRO A 257 6.80 19.79 -2.07
C PRO A 257 6.51 18.41 -1.52
N THR A 258 7.35 17.92 -0.62
CA THR A 258 7.29 16.52 -0.21
C THR A 258 7.43 16.40 1.30
N VAL A 259 6.59 15.55 1.89
CA VAL A 259 6.70 15.12 3.29
C VAL A 259 6.76 13.61 3.33
N VAL A 260 7.65 13.08 4.18
CA VAL A 260 7.81 11.63 4.38
C VAL A 260 7.55 11.33 5.84
N ILE A 261 6.57 10.48 6.13
CA ILE A 261 6.24 10.06 7.50
C ILE A 261 6.71 8.63 7.70
N SER A 262 7.48 8.41 8.75
CA SER A 262 7.94 7.05 9.09
C SER A 262 7.99 6.84 10.58
N GLY A 263 7.68 5.60 10.98
CA GLY A 263 7.79 5.18 12.36
C GLY A 263 9.12 4.46 12.60
N ASP A 264 9.67 4.62 13.78
CA ASP A 264 10.93 3.98 14.15
C ASP A 264 10.77 2.48 14.44
N ARG A 265 9.52 1.99 14.52
CA ARG A 265 9.23 0.58 14.84
C ARG A 265 8.62 -0.18 13.67
N ASP A 266 8.84 0.33 12.46
CA ASP A 266 8.33 -0.33 11.27
C ASP A 266 9.00 -1.68 11.06
N UNK A 267 8.34 -2.53 11.13
CA UNK A 267 8.80 -3.74 11.03
C UNK A 267 8.65 -4.28 9.78
N VAL A 268 7.98 -3.65 8.78
CA VAL A 268 7.72 -4.17 7.45
C VAL A 268 8.76 -3.72 6.43
N VAL A 269 9.15 -2.48 6.48
CA VAL A 269 10.15 -1.91 5.57
C VAL A 269 11.26 -1.24 6.37
N TYR A 270 12.42 -1.11 5.73
CA TYR A 270 13.57 -0.43 6.34
C TYR A 270 13.37 1.09 6.28
N ALA A 271 12.65 1.63 7.26
CA ALA A 271 12.40 3.08 7.28
C ALA A 271 13.69 3.89 7.26
N THR A 272 14.74 3.39 7.93
CA THR A 272 16.04 4.04 7.93
C THR A 272 16.71 4.08 6.55
N ILE A 273 16.24 3.25 5.63
CA ILE A 273 16.71 3.27 4.24
C ILE A 273 15.74 4.09 3.39
N HIS A 274 14.49 3.67 3.32
CA HIS A 274 13.56 4.25 2.35
C HIS A 274 13.27 5.71 2.67
N SER A 275 12.92 6.01 3.88
CA SER A 275 12.49 7.36 4.23
C SER A 275 13.67 8.31 4.38
N VAL A 276 14.73 7.85 4.90
CA VAL A 276 15.95 8.66 4.98
C VAL A 276 16.48 9.00 3.58
N UNK A 277 16.39 8.09 2.86
CA UNK A 277 16.79 8.28 1.61
C UNK A 277 15.96 9.11 0.86
N LEU A 278 14.72 9.06 0.93
CA LEU A 278 13.83 10.00 0.25
C LEU A 278 14.10 11.45 0.64
N GLU A 279 14.30 11.68 1.92
CA GLU A 279 14.61 13.02 2.37
C GLU A 279 15.90 13.54 1.73
N ARG A 280 16.90 12.68 1.62
CA ARG A 280 18.17 13.05 0.99
C ARG A 280 17.98 13.37 -0.49
N ASP A 281 17.18 12.56 -1.18
CA ASP A 281 17.14 12.59 -2.65
C ASP A 281 16.16 13.61 -3.21
N ILE A 282 15.02 13.80 -2.56
CA ILE A 282 14.01 14.75 -3.06
C ILE A 282 14.29 16.11 -2.47
N PRO A 283 14.66 17.11 -3.31
CA PRO A 283 15.03 18.43 -2.77
C PRO A 283 13.91 19.05 -1.96
N GLY A 284 14.23 19.48 -0.76
CA GLY A 284 13.27 20.15 0.12
C GLY A 284 12.34 19.23 0.88
N ALA A 285 12.48 17.92 0.75
CA ALA A 285 11.62 16.99 1.46
C ALA A 285 11.80 17.11 2.98
N GLU A 286 10.69 17.05 3.71
CA GLU A 286 10.71 17.03 5.16
C GLU A 286 10.45 15.62 5.66
N LEU A 287 11.37 15.07 6.47
CA LEU A 287 11.19 13.78 7.11
C LEU A 287 10.55 13.98 8.48
N VAL A 288 9.44 13.29 8.71
CA VAL A 288 8.75 13.29 10.00
C VAL A 288 8.94 11.91 10.61
N TRP A 289 9.94 11.80 11.48
CA TRP A 289 10.33 10.55 12.13
C TRP A 289 9.61 10.46 13.46
N VAL A 290 8.86 9.38 13.67
CA VAL A 290 7.95 9.27 14.81
C VAL A 290 8.33 8.04 15.64
N ARG A 291 8.62 8.25 16.91
CA ARG A 291 8.91 7.15 17.82
C ARG A 291 7.63 6.40 18.20
N ASN A 292 7.78 5.11 18.51
CA ASN A 292 6.69 4.24 18.94
C ASN A 292 5.68 3.93 17.83
N LEU A 293 6.04 4.18 16.58
CA LEU A 293 5.12 4.04 15.47
C LEU A 293 5.58 2.94 14.52
N GLY A 294 4.65 2.07 14.13
CA GLY A 294 4.91 1.00 13.17
C GLY A 294 4.61 1.40 11.73
N HIS A 295 4.21 0.41 10.95
CA HIS A 295 4.09 0.57 9.49
C HIS A 295 2.82 1.27 9.03
N LYS A 296 1.89 1.56 9.94
CA LYS A 296 0.56 2.06 9.55
C LYS A 296 0.25 3.45 10.16
N PRO A 297 1.06 4.47 9.85
CA PRO A 297 0.73 5.81 10.33
C PRO A 297 -0.64 6.30 9.91
N ASP A 298 -1.12 5.87 8.73
CA ASP A 298 -2.44 6.27 8.24
C ASP A 298 -3.56 5.85 9.19
N TRP A 299 -3.40 4.74 9.91
CA TRP A 299 -4.39 4.31 10.90
C TRP A 299 -4.04 4.74 12.31
N THR A 300 -2.77 4.71 12.67
CA THR A 300 -2.34 5.01 14.03
C THR A 300 -2.27 6.51 14.29
N ALA A 301 -1.94 7.29 13.27
CA ALA A 301 -1.80 8.74 13.39
C ALA A 301 -2.35 9.44 12.15
N PRO A 302 -3.64 9.27 11.84
CA PRO A 302 -4.19 9.90 10.62
C PRO A 302 -4.13 11.42 10.67
N ASP A 303 -4.17 12.02 11.86
CA ASP A 303 -4.01 13.47 12.02
C ASP A 303 -2.64 13.94 11.51
N LEU A 304 -1.61 13.15 11.67
CA LEU A 304 -0.29 13.49 11.15
C LEU A 304 -0.28 13.46 9.61
N VAL A 305 -0.97 12.49 9.02
CA VAL A 305 -1.10 12.44 7.57
C VAL A 305 -1.86 13.67 7.06
N LEU A 306 -2.95 14.05 7.73
CA LEU A 306 -3.66 15.28 7.39
C LEU A 306 -2.73 16.48 7.46
N GLY A 307 -1.95 16.59 8.53
CA GLY A 307 -0.99 17.68 8.66
C GLY A 307 0.00 17.73 7.52
N ALA A 308 0.47 16.56 7.07
CA ALA A 308 1.40 16.49 5.94
C ALA A 308 0.73 16.97 4.65
N ILE A 309 -0.52 16.59 4.43
CA ILE A 309 -1.27 17.06 3.26
C ILE A 309 -1.40 18.59 3.31
N GLN A 310 -1.73 19.13 4.48
CA GLN A 310 -1.82 20.57 4.66
C GLN A 310 -0.48 21.26 4.38
N LYS A 311 0.62 20.66 4.86
CA LYS A 311 1.95 21.27 4.71
C LYS A 311 2.34 21.34 3.24
N VAL A 312 2.19 20.25 2.48
CA VAL A 312 2.56 20.29 1.07
C VAL A 312 1.61 21.16 0.25
N ALA A 313 0.42 21.42 0.78
CA ALA A 313 -0.54 22.34 0.15
C ALA A 313 -0.21 23.80 0.44
N GLY A 314 0.81 24.07 1.25
CA GLY A 314 1.28 25.43 1.53
C GLY A 314 0.79 26.01 2.84
N LYS A 315 0.14 25.22 3.69
CA LYS A 315 -0.30 25.71 4.99
C LYS A 315 0.84 25.66 6.00
N ASP A 316 0.76 26.52 7.02
CA ASP A 316 1.75 26.57 8.07
C ASP A 316 1.42 25.52 9.13
N VAL A 317 2.12 24.39 9.09
CA VAL A 317 1.91 23.28 10.00
C VAL A 317 3.25 22.86 10.57
N ASP A 318 3.34 22.76 11.90
CA ASP A 318 4.55 22.28 12.57
C ASP A 318 4.44 20.75 12.72
N LEU A 319 4.90 20.04 11.69
CA LEU A 319 4.80 18.58 11.67
C LEU A 319 5.67 17.95 12.75
N GLN A 320 6.81 18.54 13.06
CA GLN A 320 7.70 17.97 14.09
C GLN A 320 7.02 18.04 15.47
N ALA A 321 6.34 19.13 15.77
CA ALA A 321 5.59 19.23 17.02
C ALA A 321 4.42 18.24 17.05
N MET A 322 3.72 18.10 15.93
CA MET A 322 2.63 17.11 15.84
C MET A 322 3.17 15.70 16.07
N ALA A 323 4.34 15.39 15.51
CA ALA A 323 4.94 14.08 15.69
C ALA A 323 5.24 13.80 17.16
N ARG A 324 5.75 14.80 17.88
CA ARG A 324 6.02 14.61 19.33
C ARG A 324 4.74 14.35 20.11
N THR A 325 3.64 15.00 19.72
CA THR A 325 2.34 14.76 20.34
C THR A 325 1.88 13.32 20.08
N VAL A 326 2.03 12.86 18.84
CA VAL A 326 1.67 11.48 18.48
C VAL A 326 2.50 10.49 19.31
N GLU A 327 3.79 10.72 19.43
CA GLU A 327 4.67 9.83 20.21
C GLU A 327 4.17 9.65 21.64
N GLY A 328 3.73 10.73 22.27
CA GLY A 328 3.18 10.65 23.62
C GLY A 328 1.85 9.90 23.66
N ARG A 329 1.02 10.11 22.67
CA ARG A 329 -0.29 9.47 22.61
C ARG A 329 -0.16 7.95 22.47
N ILE A 330 0.79 7.49 21.72
CA ILE A 330 0.99 6.07 21.48
C ILE A 330 2.08 5.41 22.32
N UNK A 331 2.51 6.09 23.05
CA UNK A 331 3.46 5.62 23.89
C UNK A 331 3.13 4.48 24.68
N GLY A 332 2.00 4.25 25.02
CA GLY A 332 1.58 3.12 25.87
C GLY A 332 0.97 1.98 25.08
N ASP A 333 1.05 1.98 23.77
CA ASP A 333 0.52 0.90 22.97
C ASP A 333 1.20 -0.42 23.36
N ALA A 334 0.42 -1.46 23.47
CA ALA A 334 0.95 -2.76 23.86
C ALA A 334 1.74 -3.34 22.69
N TYR A 335 2.93 -3.80 22.99
CA TYR A 335 3.72 -4.51 22.00
C TYR A 335 3.09 -5.85 21.71
N HIS A 336 2.94 -6.12 20.46
CA HIS A 336 2.65 -7.46 20.02
C HIS A 336 4.02 -8.15 19.86
N ASP A 337 4.37 -8.97 20.83
CA ASP A 337 5.57 -9.81 20.75
C ASP A 337 5.34 -10.93 19.75
N GLY A 338 4.59 -10.64 18.71
CA GLY A 338 4.23 -11.65 17.75
C GLY A 338 5.39 -12.02 16.89
N GLN A 339 5.19 -13.12 16.25
CA GLN A 339 6.17 -13.75 15.38
C GLN A 339 6.20 -13.04 14.04
N CYS A 340 6.67 -11.80 14.07
CA CYS A 340 6.86 -11.09 12.82
C CYS A 340 8.07 -11.68 12.12
N PRO A 341 7.99 -11.92 10.81
CA PRO A 341 9.14 -12.39 10.07
C PRO A 341 10.30 -11.42 10.30
N ASP A 342 11.48 -11.98 10.49
CA ASP A 342 12.67 -11.20 10.77
C ASP A 342 13.04 -10.29 9.60
N ILE A 343 12.40 -9.16 9.52
CA ILE A 343 13.04 -8.04 8.86
C ILE A 343 13.90 -7.41 9.95
N LYS A 344 15.18 -7.58 9.84
CA LYS A 344 16.09 -6.92 10.77
C LYS A 344 16.08 -5.44 10.44
N VAL A 345 15.17 -4.74 11.06
CA VAL A 345 15.15 -3.29 10.96
C VAL A 345 16.41 -2.80 11.67
N PRO A 346 17.21 -1.96 11.05
CA PRO A 346 18.40 -1.43 11.70
C PRO A 346 18.06 -0.81 13.05
N ASP A 347 18.94 -0.96 14.01
CA ASP A 347 18.74 -0.46 15.36
C ASP A 347 18.46 1.04 15.39
N ALA A 348 17.86 1.48 16.49
CA ALA A 348 17.49 2.87 16.69
C ALA A 348 18.66 3.84 16.57
N GLU A 349 19.89 3.32 16.65
CA GLU A 349 21.09 4.13 16.48
C GLU A 349 21.21 4.73 15.07
N LEU A 350 20.46 4.19 14.11
CA LEU A 350 20.49 4.69 12.75
C LEU A 350 19.36 5.68 12.47
N ALA A 351 18.61 6.06 13.50
CA ALA A 351 17.57 7.07 13.33
C ALA A 351 18.19 8.41 12.93
N PRO A 352 17.51 9.17 12.08
CA PRO A 352 18.02 10.48 11.70
C PRO A 352 18.14 11.39 12.92
N THR A 353 19.23 12.16 12.99
CA THR A 353 19.46 13.13 14.07
C THR A 353 18.75 14.44 13.77
#